data_f70426d13f7031b8e4d9c6804ad9cc2d
#
_entry.id   f70426d13f7031b8e4d9c6804ad9cc2d
#
_cell.length_a   1.000
_cell.length_b   1.000
_cell.length_c   1.000
_cell.angle_alpha   90.00
_cell.angle_beta   90.00
_cell.angle_gamma   90.00
#
_symmetry.space_group_name_H-M   'P 1'
#
loop_
_entity.id
_entity.type
_entity.pdbx_description
1 polymer ?
#
loop_
_entity_poly.entity_id
_entity_poly.type
_entity_poly.pdbx_seq_one_letter_code
_entity_poly.pdbx_strand_id
1 'polypeptide(L)'
;MGIPADQGGGHRLGWLGTGRMGEALIRRLLAAGCDVTVYNRTRSKAEPLAQAGAKVVDRASDLGGLDIVFLTVGTSQDLIDACTGVNGLIAGGRAPSIVVDCSTVAAQDSERVRAELAGYGCELLAAPVMGNPKVASVGRLTFAVSGSADAFETVRPYLDILGAGATYVGEGELARTVKLCHNLFLGVVIQSLTEVTILAERAGISREALLACLNKSVLGSTFSKYKTPALVNLDFHPTFTARLLRKDFDLGLASAREHEVPMPVASTVYQLVQSLVGNGFGEEDFAALLVLQARSAGLELVSENAEVSDGLTPVSSE
;
A
#
# COMPACT_ATOMS: atom_id res chain seq x y z
N MET A 1 8.78 10.15 17.63
CA MET A 1 9.64 9.45 18.62
C MET A 1 10.87 9.01 17.87
N GLY A 2 12.07 9.49 18.26
CA GLY A 2 13.34 9.03 17.68
C GLY A 2 13.67 7.62 18.17
N ILE A 3 14.52 6.91 17.41
CA ILE A 3 15.11 5.63 17.86
C ILE A 3 15.78 5.89 19.21
N PRO A 4 15.54 5.06 20.25
CA PRO A 4 16.25 5.20 21.52
C PRO A 4 17.76 5.12 21.27
N ALA A 5 18.51 6.14 21.70
CA ALA A 5 19.95 6.26 21.51
C ALA A 5 20.78 5.22 22.29
N ASP A 6 20.14 4.22 22.90
CA ASP A 6 20.74 3.28 23.83
C ASP A 6 21.00 1.88 23.24
N GLN A 7 20.78 1.68 21.92
CA GLN A 7 21.26 0.49 21.23
C GLN A 7 22.32 0.91 20.21
N GLY A 8 23.57 0.84 20.63
CA GLY A 8 24.74 1.26 19.87
C GLY A 8 24.75 0.71 18.43
N GLY A 9 24.67 1.61 17.48
CA GLY A 9 24.77 1.36 16.05
C GLY A 9 23.47 0.84 15.44
N GLY A 10 22.61 1.75 14.92
CA GLY A 10 21.43 1.37 14.15
C GLY A 10 21.81 0.47 12.96
N HIS A 11 20.91 -0.46 12.56
CA HIS A 11 21.13 -1.31 11.40
C HIS A 11 21.32 -0.46 10.13
N ARG A 12 22.17 -0.92 9.23
CA ARG A 12 22.36 -0.30 7.91
C ARG A 12 21.17 -0.68 7.03
N LEU A 13 20.38 0.33 6.67
CA LEU A 13 19.14 0.11 5.96
C LEU A 13 19.32 0.26 4.45
N GLY A 14 18.68 -0.63 3.70
CA GLY A 14 18.51 -0.52 2.27
C GLY A 14 17.05 -0.37 1.89
N TRP A 15 16.80 0.24 0.72
CA TRP A 15 15.48 0.27 0.12
C TRP A 15 15.56 0.03 -1.39
N LEU A 16 14.84 -0.96 -1.87
CA LEU A 16 14.72 -1.30 -3.28
C LEU A 16 13.33 -0.90 -3.78
N GLY A 17 13.30 -0.03 -4.79
CA GLY A 17 12.05 0.47 -5.38
C GLY A 17 11.61 1.81 -4.80
N THR A 18 11.81 2.90 -5.58
CA THR A 18 11.52 4.29 -5.20
C THR A 18 10.31 4.83 -5.96
N GLY A 19 9.29 3.97 -6.17
CA GLY A 19 7.98 4.41 -6.66
C GLY A 19 7.26 5.27 -5.62
N ARG A 20 6.05 5.77 -5.94
CA ARG A 20 5.28 6.64 -5.04
C ARG A 20 5.19 6.16 -3.59
N MET A 21 4.99 4.85 -3.38
CA MET A 21 4.93 4.27 -2.03
C MET A 21 6.31 4.23 -1.38
N GLY A 22 7.31 3.68 -2.08
CA GLY A 22 8.69 3.60 -1.58
C GLY A 22 9.26 4.98 -1.24
N GLU A 23 9.06 5.97 -2.09
CA GLU A 23 9.48 7.34 -1.81
C GLU A 23 8.88 7.89 -0.52
N ALA A 24 7.55 7.73 -0.32
CA ALA A 24 6.89 8.21 0.88
C ALA A 24 7.45 7.56 2.15
N LEU A 25 7.70 6.25 2.10
CA LEU A 25 8.24 5.49 3.23
C LEU A 25 9.72 5.83 3.50
N ILE A 26 10.55 5.92 2.45
CA ILE A 26 11.97 6.29 2.59
C ILE A 26 12.11 7.67 3.24
N ARG A 27 11.32 8.66 2.81
CA ARG A 27 11.34 10.00 3.39
C ARG A 27 11.05 10.00 4.89
N ARG A 28 10.20 9.08 5.37
CA ARG A 28 9.92 8.93 6.81
C ARG A 28 11.12 8.38 7.58
N LEU A 29 11.82 7.37 7.05
CA LEU A 29 13.05 6.87 7.67
C LEU A 29 14.13 7.96 7.74
N LEU A 30 14.33 8.70 6.63
CA LEU A 30 15.28 9.80 6.59
C LEU A 30 14.91 10.91 7.59
N ALA A 31 13.63 11.28 7.67
CA ALA A 31 13.14 12.26 8.64
C ALA A 31 13.30 11.81 10.10
N ALA A 32 13.33 10.51 10.36
CA ALA A 32 13.62 9.92 11.67
C ALA A 32 15.12 9.78 11.96
N GLY A 33 15.99 10.22 11.03
CA GLY A 33 17.44 10.19 11.18
C GLY A 33 18.09 8.85 10.81
N CYS A 34 17.38 7.95 10.12
CA CYS A 34 17.97 6.71 9.64
C CYS A 34 18.85 6.93 8.41
N ASP A 35 20.01 6.27 8.37
CA ASP A 35 20.83 6.18 7.15
C ASP A 35 20.23 5.15 6.20
N VAL A 36 19.77 5.60 5.02
CA VAL A 36 19.12 4.73 4.05
C VAL A 36 19.88 4.73 2.72
N THR A 37 20.27 3.54 2.25
CA THR A 37 20.82 3.33 0.91
C THR A 37 19.70 2.87 -0.02
N VAL A 38 19.51 3.53 -1.16
CA VAL A 38 18.38 3.26 -2.05
C VAL A 38 18.84 2.81 -3.44
N TYR A 39 18.07 1.90 -4.01
CA TYR A 39 18.20 1.49 -5.40
C TYR A 39 16.85 1.53 -6.11
N ASN A 40 16.85 1.97 -7.36
CA ASN A 40 15.72 1.83 -8.26
C ASN A 40 16.17 1.53 -9.69
N ARG A 41 15.48 0.61 -10.38
CA ARG A 41 15.76 0.25 -11.77
C ARG A 41 15.86 1.48 -12.69
N THR A 42 14.99 2.46 -12.50
CA THR A 42 15.06 3.77 -13.15
C THR A 42 15.72 4.75 -12.18
N ARG A 43 17.02 5.00 -12.32
CA ARG A 43 17.84 5.82 -11.42
C ARG A 43 17.24 7.20 -11.14
N SER A 44 16.69 7.86 -12.16
CA SER A 44 16.09 9.20 -12.01
C SER A 44 14.96 9.28 -10.99
N LYS A 45 14.29 8.14 -10.67
CA LYS A 45 13.29 8.07 -9.61
C LYS A 45 13.89 8.03 -8.19
N ALA A 46 15.18 7.69 -8.07
CA ALA A 46 15.89 7.69 -6.78
C ALA A 46 16.60 9.03 -6.49
N GLU A 47 16.91 9.82 -7.51
CA GLU A 47 17.65 11.09 -7.37
C GLU A 47 17.00 12.11 -6.44
N PRO A 48 15.67 12.29 -6.40
CA PRO A 48 15.05 13.18 -5.42
C PRO A 48 15.28 12.76 -3.96
N LEU A 49 15.53 11.48 -3.73
CA LEU A 49 15.84 10.95 -2.39
C LEU A 49 17.29 11.22 -1.98
N ALA A 50 18.22 11.32 -2.94
CA ALA A 50 19.59 11.77 -2.65
C ALA A 50 19.61 13.19 -2.06
N GLN A 51 18.77 14.09 -2.60
CA GLN A 51 18.61 15.45 -2.07
C GLN A 51 18.00 15.45 -0.66
N ALA A 52 17.24 14.40 -0.31
CA ALA A 52 16.67 14.22 1.02
C ALA A 52 17.62 13.49 2.00
N GLY A 53 18.84 13.12 1.56
CA GLY A 53 19.86 12.51 2.41
C GLY A 53 20.07 11.00 2.20
N ALA A 54 19.35 10.35 1.25
CA ALA A 54 19.60 8.94 0.95
C ALA A 54 20.87 8.73 0.12
N LYS A 55 21.56 7.61 0.33
CA LYS A 55 22.65 7.17 -0.53
C LYS A 55 22.08 6.39 -1.71
N VAL A 56 22.27 6.85 -2.95
CA VAL A 56 21.80 6.17 -4.16
C VAL A 56 22.91 5.28 -4.71
N VAL A 57 22.57 4.01 -4.99
CA VAL A 57 23.47 3.02 -5.62
C VAL A 57 22.99 2.61 -7.00
N ASP A 58 23.90 2.03 -7.80
CA ASP A 58 23.65 1.74 -9.22
C ASP A 58 23.13 0.31 -9.46
N ARG A 59 23.31 -0.60 -8.51
CA ARG A 59 22.91 -2.01 -8.63
C ARG A 59 22.16 -2.45 -7.39
N ALA A 60 21.15 -3.32 -7.57
CA ALA A 60 20.43 -3.95 -6.45
C ALA A 60 21.40 -4.73 -5.55
N SER A 61 22.39 -5.41 -6.14
CA SER A 61 23.40 -6.18 -5.40
C SER A 61 24.29 -5.33 -4.47
N ASP A 62 24.36 -4.01 -4.67
CA ASP A 62 25.10 -3.12 -3.76
C ASP A 62 24.39 -3.01 -2.39
N LEU A 63 23.11 -3.39 -2.30
CA LEU A 63 22.35 -3.51 -1.06
C LEU A 63 22.60 -4.82 -0.31
N GLY A 64 23.13 -5.86 -0.96
CA GLY A 64 23.32 -7.19 -0.38
C GLY A 64 24.29 -7.27 0.81
N GLY A 65 25.04 -6.21 1.09
CA GLY A 65 25.93 -6.11 2.26
C GLY A 65 25.33 -5.36 3.45
N LEU A 66 24.07 -4.93 3.34
CA LEU A 66 23.35 -4.21 4.40
C LEU A 66 22.67 -5.20 5.37
N ASP A 67 22.20 -4.69 6.49
CA ASP A 67 21.60 -5.53 7.53
C ASP A 67 20.12 -5.81 7.23
N ILE A 68 19.34 -4.78 6.87
CA ILE A 68 17.92 -4.86 6.55
C ILE A 68 17.66 -4.15 5.22
N VAL A 69 16.98 -4.82 4.30
CA VAL A 69 16.56 -4.23 3.02
C VAL A 69 15.06 -4.30 2.88
N PHE A 70 14.42 -3.14 2.86
CA PHE A 70 13.02 -3.00 2.51
C PHE A 70 12.85 -2.98 0.99
N LEU A 71 11.71 -3.46 0.50
CA LEU A 71 11.40 -3.35 -0.91
C LEU A 71 9.92 -3.04 -1.18
N THR A 72 9.70 -2.30 -2.29
CA THR A 72 8.38 -1.97 -2.81
C THR A 72 8.39 -2.09 -4.32
N VAL A 73 7.76 -3.14 -4.84
CA VAL A 73 7.70 -3.45 -6.27
C VAL A 73 6.25 -3.58 -6.76
N GLY A 74 6.06 -3.58 -8.08
CA GLY A 74 4.73 -3.53 -8.70
C GLY A 74 4.05 -4.90 -8.85
N THR A 75 4.83 -5.94 -9.15
CA THR A 75 4.33 -7.27 -9.52
C THR A 75 5.15 -8.37 -8.87
N SER A 76 4.62 -9.61 -8.87
CA SER A 76 5.38 -10.80 -8.42
C SER A 76 6.65 -11.01 -9.24
N GLN A 77 6.62 -10.77 -10.54
CA GLN A 77 7.82 -10.88 -11.38
C GLN A 77 8.89 -9.85 -11.00
N ASP A 78 8.46 -8.60 -10.69
CA ASP A 78 9.40 -7.58 -10.20
C ASP A 78 10.03 -7.98 -8.86
N LEU A 79 9.31 -8.71 -7.98
CA LEU A 79 9.87 -9.25 -6.72
C LEU A 79 10.96 -10.30 -7.00
N ILE A 80 10.68 -11.26 -7.89
CA ILE A 80 11.62 -12.29 -8.30
C ILE A 80 12.88 -11.63 -8.91
N ASP A 81 12.69 -10.74 -9.89
CA ASP A 81 13.80 -10.07 -10.57
C ASP A 81 14.64 -9.20 -9.60
N ALA A 82 13.97 -8.52 -8.66
CA ALA A 82 14.63 -7.63 -7.70
C ALA A 82 15.44 -8.40 -6.65
N CYS A 83 14.97 -9.55 -6.21
CA CYS A 83 15.66 -10.34 -5.18
C CYS A 83 16.65 -11.33 -5.79
N THR A 84 16.20 -12.17 -6.71
CA THR A 84 16.94 -13.37 -7.16
C THR A 84 17.30 -13.35 -8.65
N GLY A 85 16.88 -12.33 -9.40
CA GLY A 85 17.25 -12.16 -10.81
C GLY A 85 18.75 -11.94 -11.02
N VAL A 86 19.21 -12.05 -12.27
CA VAL A 86 20.62 -11.92 -12.65
C VAL A 86 21.28 -10.58 -12.24
N ASN A 87 20.48 -9.53 -12.05
CA ASN A 87 20.88 -8.23 -11.54
C ASN A 87 20.20 -7.90 -10.19
N GLY A 88 19.68 -8.92 -9.51
CA GLY A 88 18.94 -8.79 -8.25
C GLY A 88 19.83 -8.58 -7.02
N LEU A 89 19.20 -8.55 -5.89
CA LEU A 89 19.81 -8.28 -4.58
C LEU A 89 20.96 -9.23 -4.26
N ILE A 90 20.81 -10.53 -4.55
CA ILE A 90 21.81 -11.58 -4.25
C ILE A 90 22.80 -11.85 -5.40
N ALA A 91 22.71 -11.13 -6.51
CA ALA A 91 23.59 -11.34 -7.68
C ALA A 91 25.08 -11.12 -7.37
N GLY A 92 25.41 -10.41 -6.32
CA GLY A 92 26.79 -10.21 -5.81
C GLY A 92 27.30 -11.32 -4.88
N GLY A 93 26.56 -12.42 -4.71
CA GLY A 93 26.93 -13.53 -3.82
C GLY A 93 26.80 -13.23 -2.33
N ARG A 94 26.19 -12.09 -1.98
CA ARG A 94 25.86 -11.68 -0.59
C ARG A 94 24.40 -11.27 -0.52
N ALA A 95 23.79 -11.51 0.65
CA ALA A 95 22.43 -11.09 0.97
C ALA A 95 22.42 -10.27 2.26
N PRO A 96 21.43 -9.38 2.46
CA PRO A 96 21.19 -8.78 3.76
C PRO A 96 20.74 -9.86 4.76
N SER A 97 20.79 -9.57 6.06
CA SER A 97 20.24 -10.49 7.06
C SER A 97 18.72 -10.63 6.93
N ILE A 98 18.03 -9.52 6.68
CA ILE A 98 16.57 -9.49 6.55
C ILE A 98 16.15 -8.69 5.31
N VAL A 99 15.24 -9.27 4.53
CA VAL A 99 14.48 -8.59 3.48
C VAL A 99 13.05 -8.36 3.97
N VAL A 100 12.54 -7.14 3.87
CA VAL A 100 11.18 -6.76 4.25
C VAL A 100 10.40 -6.37 3.00
N ASP A 101 9.56 -7.28 2.51
CA ASP A 101 8.76 -7.02 1.31
C ASP A 101 7.44 -6.33 1.64
N CYS A 102 7.35 -5.05 1.32
CA CYS A 102 6.16 -4.22 1.50
C CYS A 102 5.18 -4.25 0.30
N SER A 103 5.42 -5.12 -0.67
CA SER A 103 4.65 -5.19 -1.92
C SER A 103 3.38 -6.04 -1.79
N THR A 104 2.45 -5.87 -2.74
CA THR A 104 1.30 -6.77 -2.91
C THR A 104 1.55 -7.71 -4.09
N VAL A 105 1.95 -8.93 -3.78
CA VAL A 105 2.33 -9.98 -4.72
C VAL A 105 1.66 -11.32 -4.34
N ALA A 106 1.71 -12.29 -5.24
CA ALA A 106 1.20 -13.63 -4.96
C ALA A 106 2.02 -14.34 -3.88
N ALA A 107 1.37 -15.08 -2.99
CA ALA A 107 2.02 -15.81 -1.91
C ALA A 107 3.01 -16.86 -2.44
N GLN A 108 2.64 -17.61 -3.47
CA GLN A 108 3.48 -18.64 -4.09
C GLN A 108 4.81 -18.08 -4.63
N ASP A 109 4.77 -16.91 -5.30
CA ASP A 109 5.99 -16.28 -5.83
C ASP A 109 6.89 -15.77 -4.70
N SER A 110 6.29 -15.24 -3.64
CA SER A 110 7.00 -14.81 -2.44
C SER A 110 7.66 -15.98 -1.70
N GLU A 111 6.95 -17.09 -1.54
CA GLU A 111 7.48 -18.31 -0.90
C GLU A 111 8.70 -18.84 -1.67
N ARG A 112 8.66 -18.81 -3.01
CA ARG A 112 9.79 -19.16 -3.84
C ARG A 112 10.99 -18.24 -3.58
N VAL A 113 10.79 -16.92 -3.57
CA VAL A 113 11.85 -15.95 -3.27
C VAL A 113 12.40 -16.13 -1.87
N ARG A 114 11.53 -16.40 -0.88
CA ARG A 114 11.93 -16.73 0.49
C ARG A 114 12.87 -17.92 0.55
N ALA A 115 12.53 -19.01 -0.14
CA ALA A 115 13.34 -20.22 -0.19
C ALA A 115 14.72 -19.96 -0.82
N GLU A 116 14.79 -19.17 -1.89
CA GLU A 116 16.06 -18.80 -2.54
C GLU A 116 16.91 -17.91 -1.61
N LEU A 117 16.33 -16.91 -0.95
CA LEU A 117 17.04 -16.02 0.00
C LEU A 117 17.56 -16.78 1.21
N ALA A 118 16.81 -17.76 1.72
CA ALA A 118 17.24 -18.60 2.84
C ALA A 118 18.53 -19.38 2.54
N GLY A 119 18.79 -19.74 1.27
CA GLY A 119 20.06 -20.34 0.82
C GLY A 119 21.28 -19.44 1.02
N TYR A 120 21.07 -18.13 1.22
CA TYR A 120 22.09 -17.12 1.51
C TYR A 120 22.08 -16.70 2.99
N GLY A 121 21.31 -17.36 3.85
CA GLY A 121 21.15 -16.98 5.26
C GLY A 121 20.31 -15.71 5.48
N CYS A 122 19.50 -15.33 4.49
CA CYS A 122 18.65 -14.16 4.53
C CYS A 122 17.21 -14.52 4.85
N GLU A 123 16.62 -13.87 5.84
CA GLU A 123 15.21 -14.03 6.17
C GLU A 123 14.34 -13.05 5.36
N LEU A 124 13.19 -13.52 4.87
CA LEU A 124 12.19 -12.66 4.23
C LEU A 124 10.99 -12.48 5.14
N LEU A 125 10.67 -11.23 5.47
CA LEU A 125 9.40 -10.84 6.06
C LEU A 125 8.46 -10.35 4.97
N ALA A 126 7.28 -10.95 4.88
CA ALA A 126 6.18 -10.37 4.11
C ALA A 126 5.51 -9.30 4.98
N ALA A 127 5.56 -8.05 4.55
CA ALA A 127 5.06 -6.88 5.28
C ALA A 127 4.23 -5.94 4.39
N PRO A 128 3.21 -6.44 3.67
CA PRO A 128 2.41 -5.60 2.78
C PRO A 128 1.77 -4.43 3.53
N VAL A 129 1.77 -3.26 2.88
CA VAL A 129 1.22 -2.02 3.46
C VAL A 129 -0.29 -1.94 3.30
N MET A 130 -0.98 -1.48 4.33
CA MET A 130 -2.40 -1.12 4.31
C MET A 130 -2.54 0.40 4.37
N GLY A 131 -2.73 1.00 3.22
CA GLY A 131 -2.79 2.44 2.99
C GLY A 131 -2.33 2.79 1.58
N ASN A 132 -2.25 4.08 1.30
CA ASN A 132 -1.80 4.66 0.04
C ASN A 132 -0.64 5.65 0.29
N PRO A 133 0.01 6.23 -0.74
CA PRO A 133 1.12 7.14 -0.53
C PRO A 133 0.79 8.37 0.33
N LYS A 134 -0.44 8.91 0.28
CA LYS A 134 -0.87 10.03 1.15
C LYS A 134 -0.91 9.59 2.62
N VAL A 135 -1.48 8.41 2.90
CA VAL A 135 -1.54 7.83 4.25
C VAL A 135 -0.13 7.49 4.76
N ALA A 136 0.75 7.00 3.86
CA ALA A 136 2.15 6.72 4.17
C ALA A 136 2.92 7.97 4.58
N SER A 137 2.79 9.06 3.82
CA SER A 137 3.53 10.32 4.09
C SER A 137 3.27 10.90 5.47
N VAL A 138 2.05 10.70 6.01
CA VAL A 138 1.66 11.14 7.35
C VAL A 138 1.82 10.07 8.44
N GLY A 139 2.39 8.90 8.10
CA GLY A 139 2.67 7.82 9.05
C GLY A 139 1.43 7.12 9.62
N ARG A 140 0.35 7.07 8.87
CA ARG A 140 -0.93 6.47 9.32
C ARG A 140 -1.26 5.13 8.64
N LEU A 141 -0.39 4.61 7.78
CA LEU A 141 -0.57 3.25 7.28
C LEU A 141 -0.26 2.21 8.36
N THR A 142 -0.68 0.98 8.13
CA THR A 142 -0.35 -0.16 8.98
C THR A 142 0.24 -1.29 8.16
N PHE A 143 0.92 -2.22 8.85
CA PHE A 143 1.50 -3.42 8.26
C PHE A 143 0.87 -4.67 8.86
N ALA A 144 0.55 -5.65 8.03
CA ALA A 144 0.51 -7.03 8.48
C ALA A 144 1.89 -7.64 8.21
N VAL A 145 2.44 -8.38 9.15
CA VAL A 145 3.80 -8.95 8.99
C VAL A 145 3.77 -10.45 9.25
N SER A 146 4.38 -11.21 8.35
CA SER A 146 4.60 -12.66 8.54
C SER A 146 5.99 -13.08 8.10
N GLY A 147 6.46 -14.18 8.72
CA GLY A 147 7.81 -14.72 8.61
C GLY A 147 8.37 -15.01 9.98
N SER A 148 9.69 -14.99 10.16
CA SER A 148 10.33 -15.24 11.47
C SER A 148 9.91 -14.18 12.50
N ALA A 149 9.51 -14.62 13.69
CA ALA A 149 9.16 -13.73 14.81
C ALA A 149 10.35 -12.89 15.28
N ASP A 150 11.55 -13.48 15.31
CA ASP A 150 12.78 -12.79 15.71
C ASP A 150 13.17 -11.69 14.72
N ALA A 151 13.02 -11.97 13.41
CA ALA A 151 13.22 -10.97 12.37
C ALA A 151 12.18 -9.86 12.48
N PHE A 152 10.92 -10.17 12.80
CA PHE A 152 9.88 -9.16 13.03
C PHE A 152 10.26 -8.24 14.20
N GLU A 153 10.67 -8.77 15.35
CA GLU A 153 11.07 -7.95 16.50
C GLU A 153 12.27 -7.04 16.16
N THR A 154 13.21 -7.52 15.34
CA THR A 154 14.34 -6.73 14.84
C THR A 154 13.90 -5.56 13.96
N VAL A 155 12.90 -5.77 13.10
CA VAL A 155 12.41 -4.78 12.12
C VAL A 155 11.34 -3.87 12.71
N ARG A 156 10.61 -4.28 13.73
CA ARG A 156 9.47 -3.55 14.32
C ARG A 156 9.74 -2.07 14.60
N PRO A 157 10.88 -1.65 15.18
CA PRO A 157 11.15 -0.22 15.42
C PRO A 157 11.10 0.63 14.13
N TYR A 158 11.53 0.06 13.01
CA TYR A 158 11.48 0.76 11.72
C TYR A 158 10.05 0.80 11.15
N LEU A 159 9.29 -0.29 11.32
CA LEU A 159 7.88 -0.30 10.90
C LEU A 159 7.04 0.71 11.70
N ASP A 160 7.35 0.92 12.98
CA ASP A 160 6.70 1.93 13.84
C ASP A 160 7.04 3.36 13.42
N ILE A 161 8.24 3.60 12.83
CA ILE A 161 8.57 4.88 12.18
C ILE A 161 7.76 5.04 10.89
N LEU A 162 7.61 3.98 10.11
CA LEU A 162 6.97 4.00 8.80
C LEU A 162 5.45 4.18 8.87
N GLY A 163 4.80 3.71 9.94
CA GLY A 163 3.34 3.69 10.03
C GLY A 163 2.79 3.87 11.44
N ALA A 164 1.50 3.61 11.58
CA ALA A 164 0.76 3.65 12.85
C ALA A 164 0.89 2.34 13.65
N GLY A 165 1.62 1.36 13.11
CA GLY A 165 1.92 0.10 13.76
C GLY A 165 2.00 -1.08 12.79
N ALA A 166 2.56 -2.18 13.30
CA ALA A 166 2.69 -3.44 12.61
C ALA A 166 2.09 -4.57 13.44
N THR A 167 1.35 -5.46 12.81
CA THR A 167 0.75 -6.63 13.46
C THR A 167 1.41 -7.89 12.91
N TYR A 168 2.06 -8.66 13.78
CA TYR A 168 2.55 -9.97 13.44
C TYR A 168 1.38 -10.95 13.32
N VAL A 169 1.29 -11.66 12.21
CA VAL A 169 0.16 -12.54 11.90
C VAL A 169 0.56 -14.00 11.74
N GLY A 170 1.82 -14.32 12.03
CA GLY A 170 2.37 -15.66 12.00
C GLY A 170 3.48 -15.87 10.98
N GLU A 171 3.79 -17.10 10.67
CA GLU A 171 4.89 -17.49 9.79
C GLU A 171 4.48 -17.48 8.30
N GLY A 172 5.45 -17.69 7.40
CA GLY A 172 5.24 -17.84 5.95
C GLY A 172 4.63 -16.61 5.30
N GLU A 173 3.56 -16.81 4.52
CA GLU A 173 2.95 -15.77 3.67
C GLU A 173 1.60 -15.24 4.20
N LEU A 174 1.28 -15.47 5.49
CA LEU A 174 -0.03 -15.11 6.07
C LEU A 174 -0.34 -13.61 5.96
N ALA A 175 0.65 -12.73 6.04
CA ALA A 175 0.47 -11.30 5.86
C ALA A 175 -0.09 -10.94 4.48
N ARG A 176 0.24 -11.71 3.44
CA ARG A 176 -0.31 -11.49 2.08
C ARG A 176 -1.78 -11.84 2.02
N THR A 177 -2.20 -12.91 2.69
CA THR A 177 -3.63 -13.24 2.81
C THR A 177 -4.38 -12.13 3.54
N VAL A 178 -3.83 -11.58 4.63
CA VAL A 178 -4.42 -10.43 5.32
C VAL A 178 -4.55 -9.23 4.39
N LYS A 179 -3.53 -8.95 3.57
CA LYS A 179 -3.58 -7.87 2.58
C LYS A 179 -4.68 -8.08 1.53
N LEU A 180 -4.84 -9.31 1.04
CA LEU A 180 -5.91 -9.63 0.09
C LEU A 180 -7.29 -9.46 0.73
N CYS A 181 -7.49 -9.95 1.95
CA CYS A 181 -8.73 -9.73 2.72
C CYS A 181 -9.02 -8.24 2.91
N HIS A 182 -8.01 -7.45 3.28
CA HIS A 182 -8.14 -5.99 3.42
C HIS A 182 -8.59 -5.34 2.11
N ASN A 183 -7.99 -5.69 0.97
CA ASN A 183 -8.31 -5.03 -0.30
C ASN A 183 -9.63 -5.51 -0.91
N LEU A 184 -10.05 -6.76 -0.70
CA LEU A 184 -11.41 -7.20 -1.01
C LEU A 184 -12.44 -6.41 -0.19
N PHE A 185 -12.20 -6.26 1.12
CA PHE A 185 -13.07 -5.46 2.00
C PHE A 185 -13.10 -3.99 1.60
N LEU A 186 -11.92 -3.40 1.28
CA LEU A 186 -11.81 -2.03 0.78
C LEU A 186 -12.69 -1.77 -0.44
N GLY A 187 -12.67 -2.68 -1.43
CA GLY A 187 -13.48 -2.57 -2.64
C GLY A 187 -14.98 -2.68 -2.35
N VAL A 188 -15.38 -3.52 -1.40
CA VAL A 188 -16.78 -3.62 -0.96
C VAL A 188 -17.21 -2.33 -0.26
N VAL A 189 -16.36 -1.78 0.61
CA VAL A 189 -16.65 -0.53 1.35
C VAL A 189 -16.83 0.64 0.40
N ILE A 190 -15.95 0.83 -0.59
CA ILE A 190 -16.11 1.94 -1.54
C ILE A 190 -17.38 1.78 -2.38
N GLN A 191 -17.70 0.58 -2.84
CA GLN A 191 -18.93 0.37 -3.61
C GLN A 191 -20.16 0.68 -2.77
N SER A 192 -20.23 0.18 -1.55
CA SER A 192 -21.35 0.49 -0.64
C SER A 192 -21.44 2.00 -0.37
N LEU A 193 -20.31 2.67 -0.19
CA LEU A 193 -20.27 4.11 0.03
C LEU A 193 -20.79 4.88 -1.20
N THR A 194 -20.43 4.47 -2.40
CA THR A 194 -20.93 5.10 -3.64
C THR A 194 -22.42 4.89 -3.82
N GLU A 195 -22.95 3.70 -3.51
CA GLU A 195 -24.40 3.40 -3.61
C GLU A 195 -25.21 4.32 -2.69
N VAL A 196 -24.85 4.41 -1.40
CA VAL A 196 -25.58 5.25 -0.45
C VAL A 196 -25.40 6.74 -0.75
N THR A 197 -24.26 7.14 -1.31
CA THR A 197 -24.03 8.52 -1.76
C THR A 197 -24.97 8.90 -2.90
N ILE A 198 -25.15 8.06 -3.89
CA ILE A 198 -26.07 8.32 -5.00
C ILE A 198 -27.53 8.25 -4.56
N LEU A 199 -27.88 7.36 -3.63
CA LEU A 199 -29.21 7.34 -3.03
C LEU A 199 -29.53 8.68 -2.32
N ALA A 200 -28.59 9.20 -1.53
CA ALA A 200 -28.75 10.47 -0.82
C ALA A 200 -28.88 11.65 -1.81
N GLU A 201 -28.08 11.69 -2.84
CA GLU A 201 -28.14 12.73 -3.88
C GLU A 201 -29.50 12.72 -4.63
N ARG A 202 -30.02 11.53 -4.93
CA ARG A 202 -31.37 11.39 -5.50
C ARG A 202 -32.47 11.84 -4.56
N ALA A 203 -32.24 11.76 -3.26
CA ALA A 203 -33.15 12.25 -2.22
C ALA A 203 -32.98 13.74 -1.91
N GLY A 204 -32.08 14.45 -2.60
CA GLY A 204 -31.84 15.89 -2.44
C GLY A 204 -30.84 16.25 -1.31
N ILE A 205 -30.05 15.27 -0.84
CA ILE A 205 -28.99 15.48 0.14
C ILE A 205 -27.67 15.63 -0.60
N SER A 206 -26.90 16.71 -0.32
CA SER A 206 -25.57 16.88 -0.93
C SER A 206 -24.60 15.78 -0.48
N ARG A 207 -23.61 15.45 -1.35
CA ARG A 207 -22.57 14.47 -1.02
C ARG A 207 -21.75 14.93 0.20
N GLU A 208 -21.46 16.25 0.27
CA GLU A 208 -20.78 16.84 1.43
C GLU A 208 -21.53 16.55 2.73
N ALA A 209 -22.84 16.86 2.80
CA ALA A 209 -23.65 16.68 4.01
C ALA A 209 -23.72 15.20 4.43
N LEU A 210 -23.96 14.28 3.49
CA LEU A 210 -23.97 12.86 3.77
C LEU A 210 -22.63 12.39 4.33
N LEU A 211 -21.53 12.70 3.63
CA LEU A 211 -20.19 12.22 4.01
C LEU A 211 -19.72 12.87 5.33
N ALA A 212 -20.07 14.13 5.59
CA ALA A 212 -19.82 14.75 6.88
C ALA A 212 -20.54 14.01 8.04
N CYS A 213 -21.78 13.59 7.82
CA CYS A 213 -22.57 12.80 8.79
C CYS A 213 -21.92 11.41 8.98
N LEU A 214 -21.65 10.67 7.90
CA LEU A 214 -21.05 9.34 7.97
C LEU A 214 -19.68 9.36 8.65
N ASN A 215 -18.83 10.35 8.36
CA ASN A 215 -17.50 10.49 8.95
C ASN A 215 -17.50 10.80 10.46
N LYS A 216 -18.61 11.35 10.99
CA LYS A 216 -18.84 11.58 12.43
C LYS A 216 -19.51 10.39 13.13
N SER A 217 -20.11 9.48 12.36
CA SER A 217 -20.78 8.30 12.89
C SER A 217 -19.78 7.18 13.25
N VAL A 218 -20.29 6.10 13.81
CA VAL A 218 -19.51 4.87 14.12
C VAL A 218 -18.93 4.19 12.86
N LEU A 219 -19.41 4.53 11.68
CA LEU A 219 -18.92 4.04 10.39
C LEU A 219 -17.79 4.90 9.82
N GLY A 220 -17.49 6.05 10.41
CA GLY A 220 -16.39 6.92 10.01
C GLY A 220 -15.04 6.24 10.21
N SER A 221 -14.18 6.33 9.20
CA SER A 221 -12.84 5.74 9.18
C SER A 221 -11.83 6.69 8.54
N THR A 222 -10.54 6.39 8.68
CA THR A 222 -9.50 7.08 7.91
C THR A 222 -9.79 6.99 6.41
N PHE A 223 -10.27 5.81 5.95
CA PHE A 223 -10.60 5.59 4.55
C PHE A 223 -11.73 6.50 4.05
N SER A 224 -12.88 6.53 4.75
CA SER A 224 -14.01 7.34 4.33
C SER A 224 -13.67 8.83 4.33
N LYS A 225 -12.85 9.29 5.30
CA LYS A 225 -12.39 10.69 5.37
C LYS A 225 -11.53 11.08 4.19
N TYR A 226 -10.45 10.32 3.88
CA TYR A 226 -9.57 10.71 2.77
C TYR A 226 -10.19 10.49 1.38
N LYS A 227 -11.29 9.74 1.26
CA LYS A 227 -12.07 9.61 0.03
C LYS A 227 -13.14 10.69 -0.12
N THR A 228 -13.50 11.40 0.94
CA THR A 228 -14.51 12.46 0.91
C THR A 228 -14.24 13.51 -0.19
N PRO A 229 -13.04 14.09 -0.35
CA PRO A 229 -12.78 15.07 -1.42
C PRO A 229 -13.05 14.51 -2.83
N ALA A 230 -12.65 13.27 -3.08
CA ALA A 230 -12.86 12.63 -4.38
C ALA A 230 -14.36 12.44 -4.68
N LEU A 231 -15.14 12.00 -3.70
CA LEU A 231 -16.58 11.75 -3.87
C LEU A 231 -17.38 13.05 -3.97
N VAL A 232 -17.02 14.08 -3.20
CA VAL A 232 -17.71 15.39 -3.20
C VAL A 232 -17.38 16.19 -4.45
N ASN A 233 -16.10 16.31 -4.78
CA ASN A 233 -15.61 17.21 -5.82
C ASN A 233 -15.30 16.51 -7.15
N LEU A 234 -15.53 15.19 -7.23
CA LEU A 234 -15.27 14.38 -8.42
C LEU A 234 -13.80 14.46 -8.89
N ASP A 235 -12.87 14.64 -7.95
CA ASP A 235 -11.43 14.57 -8.21
C ASP A 235 -10.92 13.14 -8.05
N PHE A 236 -10.80 12.44 -9.17
CA PHE A 236 -10.35 11.05 -9.22
C PHE A 236 -8.84 10.93 -9.51
N HIS A 237 -8.05 11.94 -9.13
CA HIS A 237 -6.59 11.81 -9.17
C HIS A 237 -6.14 10.58 -8.37
N PRO A 238 -5.38 9.63 -8.97
CA PRO A 238 -5.22 8.31 -8.41
C PRO A 238 -4.36 8.28 -7.14
N THR A 239 -4.96 7.90 -6.03
CA THR A 239 -4.24 7.40 -4.85
C THR A 239 -4.02 5.89 -4.94
N PHE A 240 -4.99 5.18 -5.54
CA PHE A 240 -4.95 3.76 -5.88
C PHE A 240 -5.85 3.55 -7.10
N THR A 241 -5.27 3.09 -8.22
CA THR A 241 -6.02 3.03 -9.48
C THR A 241 -7.05 1.89 -9.50
N ALA A 242 -8.10 2.07 -10.33
CA ALA A 242 -9.09 1.00 -10.56
C ALA A 242 -8.45 -0.29 -11.09
N ARG A 243 -7.41 -0.18 -11.93
CA ARG A 243 -6.66 -1.34 -12.45
C ARG A 243 -5.90 -2.08 -11.35
N LEU A 244 -5.31 -1.36 -10.39
CA LEU A 244 -4.64 -1.98 -9.24
C LEU A 244 -5.63 -2.66 -8.30
N LEU A 245 -6.79 -2.03 -8.05
CA LEU A 245 -7.86 -2.67 -7.25
C LEU A 245 -8.35 -3.95 -7.93
N ARG A 246 -8.56 -3.92 -9.25
CA ARG A 246 -8.94 -5.12 -10.02
C ARG A 246 -7.91 -6.24 -9.85
N LYS A 247 -6.61 -5.95 -10.00
CA LYS A 247 -5.52 -6.93 -9.78
C LYS A 247 -5.61 -7.55 -8.38
N ASP A 248 -5.86 -6.76 -7.36
CA ASP A 248 -5.93 -7.27 -6.00
C ASP A 248 -7.19 -8.14 -5.77
N PHE A 249 -8.30 -7.82 -6.45
CA PHE A 249 -9.47 -8.68 -6.48
C PHE A 249 -9.20 -10.00 -7.21
N ASP A 250 -8.47 -9.99 -8.33
CA ASP A 250 -8.06 -11.20 -9.05
C ASP A 250 -7.30 -12.14 -8.12
N LEU A 251 -6.30 -11.62 -7.38
CA LEU A 251 -5.52 -12.39 -6.40
C LEU A 251 -6.38 -12.88 -5.22
N GLY A 252 -7.21 -12.00 -4.66
CA GLY A 252 -8.05 -12.33 -3.50
C GLY A 252 -9.12 -13.37 -3.81
N LEU A 253 -9.78 -13.26 -4.96
CA LEU A 253 -10.79 -14.26 -5.40
C LEU A 253 -10.14 -15.58 -5.83
N ALA A 254 -8.90 -15.56 -6.34
CA ALA A 254 -8.14 -16.78 -6.59
C ALA A 254 -7.83 -17.49 -5.27
N SER A 255 -7.30 -16.77 -4.28
CA SER A 255 -7.04 -17.33 -2.95
C SER A 255 -8.31 -17.86 -2.28
N ALA A 256 -9.43 -17.14 -2.38
CA ALA A 256 -10.71 -17.63 -1.86
C ALA A 256 -11.16 -18.97 -2.49
N ARG A 257 -10.93 -19.14 -3.81
CA ARG A 257 -11.22 -20.42 -4.50
C ARG A 257 -10.31 -21.55 -4.01
N GLU A 258 -9.02 -21.28 -3.82
CA GLU A 258 -8.07 -22.27 -3.28
C GLU A 258 -8.46 -22.77 -1.88
N HIS A 259 -9.04 -21.88 -1.07
CA HIS A 259 -9.50 -22.19 0.28
C HIS A 259 -11.00 -22.60 0.35
N GLU A 260 -11.66 -22.74 -0.79
CA GLU A 260 -13.08 -23.10 -0.89
C GLU A 260 -14.03 -22.15 -0.13
N VAL A 261 -13.66 -20.84 -0.04
CA VAL A 261 -14.44 -19.80 0.65
C VAL A 261 -15.33 -19.06 -0.35
N PRO A 262 -16.69 -19.13 -0.22
CA PRO A 262 -17.60 -18.35 -1.07
C PRO A 262 -17.48 -16.85 -0.80
N MET A 263 -17.34 -16.05 -1.86
CA MET A 263 -17.19 -14.58 -1.80
C MET A 263 -18.24 -13.86 -2.68
N PRO A 264 -19.56 -14.01 -2.40
CA PRO A 264 -20.61 -13.50 -3.29
C PRO A 264 -20.59 -11.97 -3.41
N VAL A 265 -20.41 -11.23 -2.30
CA VAL A 265 -20.39 -9.78 -2.30
C VAL A 265 -19.15 -9.25 -3.04
N ALA A 266 -17.97 -9.78 -2.73
CA ALA A 266 -16.73 -9.38 -3.39
C ALA A 266 -16.76 -9.73 -4.90
N SER A 267 -17.36 -10.87 -5.28
CA SER A 267 -17.51 -11.25 -6.69
C SER A 267 -18.41 -10.28 -7.46
N THR A 268 -19.47 -9.79 -6.85
CA THR A 268 -20.33 -8.75 -7.45
C THR A 268 -19.57 -7.45 -7.61
N VAL A 269 -18.89 -7.00 -6.58
CA VAL A 269 -18.07 -5.76 -6.62
C VAL A 269 -16.94 -5.86 -7.64
N TYR A 270 -16.33 -7.04 -7.79
CA TYR A 270 -15.33 -7.29 -8.83
C TYR A 270 -15.87 -6.97 -10.24
N GLN A 271 -17.11 -7.36 -10.55
CA GLN A 271 -17.71 -7.05 -11.85
C GLN A 271 -17.93 -5.55 -12.05
N LEU A 272 -18.25 -4.81 -10.98
CA LEU A 272 -18.36 -3.35 -11.03
C LEU A 272 -17.00 -2.67 -11.24
N VAL A 273 -15.95 -3.16 -10.57
CA VAL A 273 -14.57 -2.69 -10.81
C VAL A 273 -14.11 -3.05 -12.23
N GLN A 274 -14.45 -4.23 -12.74
CA GLN A 274 -14.18 -4.62 -14.13
C GLN A 274 -14.90 -3.69 -15.12
N SER A 275 -16.15 -3.35 -14.84
CA SER A 275 -16.91 -2.38 -15.63
C SER A 275 -16.25 -0.99 -15.59
N LEU A 276 -15.76 -0.54 -14.42
CA LEU A 276 -15.06 0.73 -14.29
C LEU A 276 -13.83 0.79 -15.21
N VAL A 277 -13.01 -0.27 -15.20
CA VAL A 277 -11.84 -0.37 -16.10
C VAL A 277 -12.27 -0.41 -17.58
N GLY A 278 -13.33 -1.17 -17.91
CA GLY A 278 -13.85 -1.25 -19.27
C GLY A 278 -14.43 0.06 -19.80
N ASN A 279 -14.91 0.95 -18.93
CA ASN A 279 -15.40 2.29 -19.27
C ASN A 279 -14.30 3.37 -19.33
N GLY A 280 -13.02 2.98 -19.28
CA GLY A 280 -11.89 3.88 -19.49
C GLY A 280 -11.28 4.48 -18.22
N PHE A 281 -11.80 4.17 -17.02
CA PHE A 281 -11.32 4.71 -15.74
C PHE A 281 -10.17 3.88 -15.12
N GLY A 282 -9.49 3.06 -15.92
CA GLY A 282 -8.49 2.13 -15.41
C GLY A 282 -7.32 2.78 -14.66
N GLU A 283 -6.89 3.96 -15.09
CA GLU A 283 -5.78 4.72 -14.51
C GLU A 283 -6.22 5.75 -13.47
N GLU A 284 -7.54 5.94 -13.32
CA GLU A 284 -8.10 6.85 -12.31
C GLU A 284 -8.27 6.14 -10.97
N ASP A 285 -8.53 6.94 -9.93
CA ASP A 285 -8.84 6.43 -8.61
C ASP A 285 -10.12 5.58 -8.64
N PHE A 286 -10.11 4.44 -7.96
CA PHE A 286 -11.25 3.54 -7.92
C PHE A 286 -12.53 4.17 -7.31
N ALA A 287 -12.43 5.33 -6.64
CA ALA A 287 -13.59 6.12 -6.21
C ALA A 287 -14.45 6.57 -7.40
N ALA A 288 -13.94 6.54 -8.63
CA ALA A 288 -14.72 6.78 -9.85
C ALA A 288 -15.87 5.76 -10.07
N LEU A 289 -15.96 4.67 -9.25
CA LEU A 289 -17.17 3.85 -9.15
C LEU A 289 -18.42 4.69 -8.91
N LEU A 290 -18.29 5.84 -8.23
CA LEU A 290 -19.38 6.80 -8.04
C LEU A 290 -20.00 7.25 -9.37
N VAL A 291 -19.18 7.49 -10.39
CA VAL A 291 -19.64 7.93 -11.71
C VAL A 291 -20.48 6.85 -12.39
N LEU A 292 -20.05 5.59 -12.32
CA LEU A 292 -20.82 4.47 -12.87
C LEU A 292 -22.13 4.26 -12.12
N GLN A 293 -22.09 4.36 -10.80
CA GLN A 293 -23.29 4.25 -9.98
C GLN A 293 -24.31 5.35 -10.30
N ALA A 294 -23.85 6.59 -10.48
CA ALA A 294 -24.69 7.72 -10.86
C ALA A 294 -25.32 7.52 -12.26
N ARG A 295 -24.53 7.11 -13.25
CA ARG A 295 -25.03 6.78 -14.60
C ARG A 295 -26.10 5.69 -14.56
N SER A 296 -25.89 4.65 -13.75
CA SER A 296 -26.86 3.57 -13.57
C SER A 296 -28.17 4.04 -12.91
N ALA A 297 -28.11 5.14 -12.13
CA ALA A 297 -29.26 5.79 -11.53
C ALA A 297 -29.85 6.92 -12.41
N GLY A 298 -29.36 7.12 -13.63
CA GLY A 298 -29.79 8.20 -14.52
C GLY A 298 -29.43 9.60 -14.02
N LEU A 299 -28.30 9.72 -13.27
CA LEU A 299 -27.78 10.99 -12.77
C LEU A 299 -26.50 11.38 -13.53
N GLU A 300 -26.38 12.67 -13.81
CA GLU A 300 -25.14 13.32 -14.20
C GLU A 300 -24.63 14.13 -13.01
N LEU A 301 -23.44 13.77 -12.53
CA LEU A 301 -22.84 14.42 -11.37
C LEU A 301 -22.10 15.69 -11.76
N VAL A 302 -22.21 16.69 -10.91
CA VAL A 302 -21.44 17.94 -10.99
C VAL A 302 -20.62 18.06 -9.71
N SER A 303 -19.37 18.56 -9.80
CA SER A 303 -18.56 18.86 -8.62
C SER A 303 -19.31 19.81 -7.69
N GLU A 304 -19.30 19.52 -6.38
CA GLU A 304 -19.89 20.45 -5.40
C GLU A 304 -18.94 21.62 -5.10
N ASN A 305 -17.66 21.53 -5.49
CA ASN A 305 -16.61 22.53 -5.24
C ASN A 305 -16.55 22.95 -3.76
N ALA A 306 -16.81 22.00 -2.87
CA ALA A 306 -16.83 22.23 -1.43
C ALA A 306 -15.43 22.06 -0.82
N GLU A 307 -15.10 22.90 0.15
CA GLU A 307 -13.88 22.74 0.96
C GLU A 307 -14.10 21.63 2.00
N VAL A 308 -13.58 20.44 1.69
CA VAL A 308 -13.71 19.26 2.56
C VAL A 308 -12.33 18.72 2.95
N SER A 309 -12.18 18.38 4.21
CA SER A 309 -10.94 17.79 4.74
C SER A 309 -10.82 16.33 4.32
N ASP A 310 -9.60 15.90 3.97
CA ASP A 310 -9.24 14.49 3.77
C ASP A 310 -8.92 13.77 5.10
N GLY A 311 -8.94 14.48 6.24
CA GLY A 311 -8.64 13.93 7.55
C GLY A 311 -7.18 13.48 7.75
N LEU A 312 -6.30 13.73 6.78
CA LEU A 312 -4.87 13.40 6.84
C LEU A 312 -4.02 14.63 7.16
N THR A 313 -4.38 15.77 6.59
CA THR A 313 -3.72 17.04 6.87
C THR A 313 -4.21 17.57 8.21
N PRO A 314 -3.32 17.97 9.15
CA PRO A 314 -3.74 18.68 10.34
C PRO A 314 -4.53 19.93 9.93
N VAL A 315 -5.74 20.11 10.48
CA VAL A 315 -6.44 21.40 10.37
C VAL A 315 -5.53 22.40 11.08
N SER A 316 -5.00 23.40 10.37
CA SER A 316 -4.33 24.53 11.00
C SER A 316 -5.33 25.12 12.00
N SER A 317 -5.05 24.96 13.29
CA SER A 317 -5.78 25.70 14.31
C SER A 317 -5.51 27.19 14.10
N GLU A 318 -6.53 27.88 13.57
CA GLU A 318 -6.59 29.32 13.68
C GLU A 318 -6.65 29.77 15.14
#